data_e85daf2a9f1bedfe27172db25db3f7f9
#
_entry.id   e85daf2a9f1bedfe27172db25db3f7f9
#
_cell.length_a   1.000
_cell.length_b   1.000
_cell.length_c   1.000
_cell.angle_alpha   90.00
_cell.angle_beta   90.00
_cell.angle_gamma   90.00
#
_symmetry.space_group_name_H-M   'P 1'
#
loop_
_entity.id
_entity.type
_entity.pdbx_description
1 polymer ?
#
loop_
_entity_poly.entity_id
_entity_poly.type
_entity_poly.pdbx_seq_one_letter_code
_entity_poly.pdbx_strand_id
1 'polypeptide(L)'
;MKLLIDSHVLYWLWTDDPRLRLNARSMLRITPAVVSLATYWELGIKIATGRMHLDEPLDDLIERDNFEVLEVKRAHAVEAWGLPAFHSDPFDRMLIAQAQTERAVVVTSDPIFARYGVPTLW
;
A
#
# COMPACT_ATOMS: atom_id res chain seq x y z
N MET A 1 1.37 16.37 0.07
CA MET A 1 0.54 15.22 0.41
C MET A 1 1.32 13.95 0.06
N LYS A 2 1.40 13.03 0.99
CA LYS A 2 2.08 11.75 0.77
C LYS A 2 1.03 10.67 0.54
N LEU A 3 1.19 9.89 -0.53
CA LEU A 3 0.33 8.74 -0.82
C LEU A 3 1.01 7.46 -0.35
N LEU A 4 0.25 6.61 0.35
CA LEU A 4 0.69 5.28 0.75
C LEU A 4 -0.19 4.27 0.01
N ILE A 5 0.42 3.34 -0.72
CA ILE A 5 -0.31 2.55 -1.71
C ILE A 5 -0.64 1.17 -1.15
N ASP A 6 -1.92 0.80 -1.21
CA ASP A 6 -2.40 -0.55 -0.87
C ASP A 6 -1.86 -1.57 -1.87
N SER A 7 -1.58 -2.78 -1.40
CA SER A 7 -1.01 -3.87 -2.22
C SER A 7 -1.84 -4.21 -3.44
N HIS A 8 -3.17 -4.22 -3.33
CA HIS A 8 -4.07 -4.50 -4.45
C HIS A 8 -3.95 -3.43 -5.55
N VAL A 9 -3.80 -2.17 -5.13
CA VAL A 9 -3.65 -1.06 -6.07
C VAL A 9 -2.36 -1.18 -6.86
N LEU A 10 -1.25 -1.56 -6.22
CA LEU A 10 0.02 -1.82 -6.89
C LEU A 10 -0.10 -2.94 -7.91
N TYR A 11 -0.74 -4.03 -7.53
CA TYR A 11 -0.94 -5.16 -8.42
C TYR A 11 -1.77 -4.76 -9.65
N TRP A 12 -2.86 -4.03 -9.44
CA TRP A 12 -3.70 -3.56 -10.54
C TRP A 12 -2.98 -2.55 -11.44
N LEU A 13 -2.15 -1.69 -10.83
CA LEU A 13 -1.35 -0.73 -11.60
C LEU A 13 -0.37 -1.46 -12.54
N TRP A 14 0.32 -2.45 -12.01
CA TRP A 14 1.38 -3.15 -12.74
C TRP A 14 0.89 -4.25 -13.68
N THR A 15 -0.37 -4.67 -13.55
CA THR A 15 -1.02 -5.60 -14.47
C THR A 15 -2.03 -4.91 -15.39
N ASP A 16 -2.10 -3.60 -15.33
CA ASP A 16 -3.05 -2.78 -16.10
C ASP A 16 -4.50 -3.25 -15.94
N ASP A 17 -4.87 -3.55 -14.71
CA ASP A 17 -6.19 -4.06 -14.37
C ASP A 17 -7.23 -2.92 -14.35
N PRO A 18 -8.40 -3.08 -15.03
CA PRO A 18 -9.42 -2.05 -15.09
C PRO A 18 -10.08 -1.74 -13.75
N ARG A 19 -9.89 -2.55 -12.71
CA ARG A 19 -10.34 -2.24 -11.36
C ARG A 19 -9.66 -1.01 -10.77
N LEU A 20 -8.46 -0.67 -11.25
CA LEU A 20 -7.80 0.56 -10.86
C LEU A 20 -8.46 1.74 -11.55
N ARG A 21 -9.10 2.61 -10.76
CA ARG A 21 -9.80 3.78 -11.28
C ARG A 21 -8.83 4.80 -11.89
N LEU A 22 -9.36 5.54 -12.87
CA LEU A 22 -8.59 6.57 -13.56
C LEU A 22 -8.09 7.66 -12.61
N ASN A 23 -8.91 8.04 -11.63
CA ASN A 23 -8.56 9.04 -10.62
C ASN A 23 -7.33 8.60 -9.80
N ALA A 24 -7.35 7.39 -9.28
CA ALA A 24 -6.22 6.85 -8.52
C ALA A 24 -4.97 6.74 -9.39
N ARG A 25 -5.11 6.23 -10.61
CA ARG A 25 -4.01 6.11 -11.56
C ARG A 25 -3.37 7.47 -11.87
N SER A 26 -4.19 8.49 -12.07
CA SER A 26 -3.71 9.84 -12.37
C SER A 26 -2.96 10.44 -11.19
N MET A 27 -3.49 10.28 -9.98
CA MET A 27 -2.85 10.79 -8.78
C MET A 27 -1.49 10.15 -8.51
N LEU A 28 -1.35 8.85 -8.78
CA LEU A 28 -0.09 8.14 -8.61
C LEU A 28 1.00 8.64 -9.58
N ARG A 29 0.63 9.28 -10.69
CA ARG A 29 1.58 9.84 -11.65
C ARG A 29 2.12 11.20 -11.23
N ILE A 30 1.34 11.98 -10.51
CA ILE A 30 1.64 13.40 -10.25
C ILE A 30 1.92 13.70 -8.77
N THR A 31 1.68 12.76 -7.87
CA THR A 31 1.85 12.96 -6.44
C THR A 31 2.90 11.98 -5.90
N PRO A 32 3.84 12.45 -5.06
CA PRO A 32 4.79 11.54 -4.42
C PRO A 32 4.08 10.41 -3.69
N ALA A 33 4.51 9.19 -3.93
CA ALA A 33 3.89 8.00 -3.36
C ALA A 33 4.95 7.06 -2.79
N VAL A 34 4.57 6.34 -1.74
CA VAL A 34 5.44 5.38 -1.08
C VAL A 34 4.79 4.01 -1.03
N VAL A 35 5.63 2.99 -1.04
CA VAL A 35 5.27 1.58 -0.84
C VAL A 35 5.82 1.17 0.50
N SER A 36 4.97 0.70 1.42
CA SER A 36 5.45 0.19 2.70
C SER A 36 6.34 -1.03 2.50
N LEU A 37 7.39 -1.14 3.31
CA LEU A 37 8.21 -2.35 3.36
C LEU A 37 7.35 -3.59 3.68
N ALA A 38 6.30 -3.44 4.48
CA ALA A 38 5.35 -4.51 4.77
C ALA A 38 4.61 -4.96 3.50
N THR A 39 4.17 -4.01 2.68
CA THR A 39 3.52 -4.29 1.39
C THR A 39 4.51 -4.93 0.42
N TYR A 40 5.73 -4.43 0.37
CA TYR A 40 6.81 -5.01 -0.43
C TYR A 40 7.00 -6.48 -0.07
N TRP A 41 7.06 -6.79 1.22
CA TRP A 41 7.20 -8.16 1.72
C TRP A 41 5.98 -9.02 1.39
N GLU A 42 4.77 -8.48 1.57
CA GLU A 42 3.52 -9.18 1.22
C GLU A 42 3.50 -9.59 -0.24
N LEU A 43 3.83 -8.66 -1.15
CA LEU A 43 3.90 -8.93 -2.59
C LEU A 43 4.96 -9.98 -2.89
N GLY A 44 6.12 -9.88 -2.25
CA GLY A 44 7.21 -10.83 -2.41
C GLY A 44 6.80 -12.25 -2.01
N ILE A 45 6.06 -12.40 -0.91
CA ILE A 45 5.52 -13.70 -0.46
C ILE A 45 4.57 -14.26 -1.50
N LYS A 46 3.66 -13.45 -2.03
CA LYS A 46 2.68 -13.88 -3.03
C LYS A 46 3.35 -14.31 -4.34
N ILE A 47 4.37 -13.59 -4.76
CA ILE A 47 5.16 -13.95 -5.95
C ILE A 47 5.90 -15.27 -5.70
N ALA A 48 6.58 -15.39 -4.57
CA ALA A 48 7.37 -16.57 -4.24
C ALA A 48 6.52 -17.84 -4.10
N THR A 49 5.25 -17.71 -3.69
CA THR A 49 4.34 -18.83 -3.51
C THR A 49 3.42 -19.07 -4.70
N GLY A 50 3.64 -18.38 -5.83
CA GLY A 50 2.88 -18.57 -7.06
C GLY A 50 1.47 -17.99 -7.03
N ARG A 51 1.13 -17.20 -6.01
CA ARG A 51 -0.21 -16.57 -5.89
C ARG A 51 -0.33 -15.27 -6.67
N MET A 52 0.77 -14.72 -7.13
CA MET A 52 0.82 -13.48 -7.90
C MET A 52 1.91 -13.59 -8.95
N HIS A 53 1.63 -13.07 -10.15
CA HIS A 53 2.60 -13.01 -11.23
C HIS A 53 2.75 -11.58 -11.75
N LEU A 54 3.99 -11.12 -11.82
CA LEU A 54 4.36 -9.85 -12.45
C LEU A 54 5.37 -10.14 -13.55
N ASP A 55 5.27 -9.41 -14.67
CA ASP A 55 6.15 -9.63 -15.84
C ASP A 55 7.57 -9.13 -15.60
N GLU A 56 7.78 -8.26 -14.63
CA GLU A 56 9.07 -7.68 -14.29
C GLU A 56 9.36 -7.84 -12.80
N PRO A 57 10.64 -7.83 -12.39
CA PRO A 57 10.99 -7.86 -10.98
C PRO A 57 10.36 -6.69 -10.21
N LEU A 58 9.96 -6.96 -8.96
CA LEU A 58 9.28 -5.99 -8.12
C LEU A 58 10.08 -4.68 -7.95
N ASP A 59 11.39 -4.79 -7.74
CA ASP A 59 12.25 -3.62 -7.58
C ASP A 59 12.30 -2.75 -8.83
N ASP A 60 12.29 -3.37 -10.02
CA ASP A 60 12.31 -2.64 -11.28
C ASP A 60 11.02 -1.83 -11.47
N LEU A 61 9.88 -2.40 -11.07
CA LEU A 61 8.60 -1.72 -11.15
C LEU A 61 8.52 -0.52 -10.19
N ILE A 62 9.00 -0.70 -8.98
CA ILE A 62 9.05 0.36 -7.96
C ILE A 62 9.93 1.52 -8.45
N GLU A 63 11.11 1.20 -8.98
CA GLU A 63 12.04 2.20 -9.49
C GLU A 63 11.47 2.92 -10.72
N ARG A 64 10.90 2.18 -11.66
CA ARG A 64 10.30 2.75 -12.88
C ARG A 64 9.23 3.80 -12.55
N ASP A 65 8.41 3.54 -11.54
CA ASP A 65 7.33 4.43 -11.16
C ASP A 65 7.73 5.48 -10.11
N ASN A 66 9.00 5.54 -9.77
CA ASN A 66 9.58 6.49 -8.80
C ASN A 66 8.94 6.39 -7.40
N PHE A 67 8.53 5.20 -7.01
CA PHE A 67 8.02 5.01 -5.66
C PHE A 67 9.18 4.82 -4.68
N GLU A 68 9.08 5.43 -3.51
CA GLU A 68 10.00 5.15 -2.42
C GLU A 68 9.45 4.04 -1.55
N VAL A 69 10.34 3.26 -0.92
CA VAL A 69 9.96 2.25 0.05
C VAL A 69 10.01 2.88 1.45
N LEU A 70 8.86 2.85 2.13
CA LEU A 70 8.75 3.33 3.51
C LEU A 70 9.12 2.20 4.46
N GLU A 71 10.18 2.40 5.23
CA GLU A 71 10.65 1.43 6.22
C GLU A 71 9.61 1.21 7.32
N VAL A 72 9.55 0.00 7.86
CA VAL A 72 8.75 -0.31 9.05
C VAL A 72 9.59 -0.06 10.28
N LYS A 73 9.20 0.95 11.07
CA LYS A 73 9.89 1.33 12.30
C LYS A 73 9.21 0.69 13.50
N ARG A 74 9.94 0.64 14.63
CA ARG A 74 9.40 0.14 15.90
C ARG A 74 8.11 0.87 16.29
N ALA A 75 8.06 2.18 16.12
CA ALA A 75 6.88 2.98 16.42
C ALA A 75 5.67 2.56 15.58
N HIS A 76 5.87 2.20 14.32
CA HIS A 76 4.82 1.67 13.46
C HIS A 76 4.25 0.35 14.01
N ALA A 77 5.14 -0.54 14.48
CA ALA A 77 4.72 -1.83 15.03
C ALA A 77 3.87 -1.65 16.29
N VAL A 78 4.29 -0.76 17.19
CA VAL A 78 3.54 -0.45 18.42
C VAL A 78 2.15 0.08 18.09
N GLU A 79 2.05 1.01 17.15
CA GLU A 79 0.77 1.54 16.69
C GLU A 79 -0.10 0.44 16.08
N ALA A 80 0.50 -0.44 15.26
CA ALA A 80 -0.23 -1.49 14.56
C ALA A 80 -0.89 -2.49 15.52
N TRP A 81 -0.18 -2.97 16.53
CA TRP A 81 -0.78 -3.94 17.44
C TRP A 81 -1.77 -3.32 18.42
N GLY A 82 -1.70 -1.98 18.63
CA GLY A 82 -2.64 -1.25 19.46
C GLY A 82 -3.94 -0.83 18.77
N LEU A 83 -4.07 -1.04 17.46
CA LEU A 83 -5.27 -0.64 16.71
C LEU A 83 -6.51 -1.41 17.16
N PRO A 84 -7.72 -0.80 17.08
CA PRO A 84 -8.97 -1.52 17.28
C PRO A 84 -9.07 -2.75 16.36
N ALA A 85 -9.83 -3.75 16.80
CA ALA A 85 -9.91 -5.03 16.11
C ALA A 85 -10.98 -5.06 14.99
N PHE A 86 -11.08 -3.99 14.18
CA PHE A 86 -11.97 -3.95 13.03
C PHE A 86 -11.46 -4.81 11.87
N HIS A 87 -10.17 -5.04 11.82
CA HIS A 87 -9.50 -5.81 10.78
C HIS A 87 -8.42 -6.69 11.40
N SER A 88 -8.24 -7.90 10.88
CA SER A 88 -7.29 -8.88 11.42
C SER A 88 -6.02 -9.02 10.59
N ASP A 89 -6.02 -8.57 9.33
CA ASP A 89 -4.87 -8.72 8.44
C ASP A 89 -3.69 -7.88 8.93
N PRO A 90 -2.55 -8.51 9.28
CA PRO A 90 -1.41 -7.79 9.84
C PRO A 90 -0.76 -6.83 8.85
N PHE A 91 -0.79 -7.13 7.55
CA PHE A 91 -0.23 -6.24 6.53
C PHE A 91 -1.04 -4.96 6.43
N ASP A 92 -2.37 -5.07 6.37
CA ASP A 92 -3.26 -3.92 6.31
C ASP A 92 -3.21 -3.11 7.61
N ARG A 93 -3.13 -3.78 8.76
CA ARG A 93 -3.00 -3.10 10.05
C ARG A 93 -1.70 -2.29 10.12
N MET A 94 -0.61 -2.82 9.60
CA MET A 94 0.65 -2.09 9.52
C MET A 94 0.52 -0.87 8.61
N LEU A 95 -0.17 -1.02 7.47
CA LEU A 95 -0.39 0.07 6.54
C LEU A 95 -1.22 1.20 7.18
N ILE A 96 -2.25 0.84 7.94
CA ILE A 96 -3.08 1.79 8.70
C ILE A 96 -2.22 2.54 9.72
N ALA A 97 -1.41 1.82 10.48
CA ALA A 97 -0.53 2.42 11.49
C ALA A 97 0.47 3.40 10.86
N GLN A 98 1.05 3.04 9.73
CA GLN A 98 1.97 3.91 9.00
C GLN A 98 1.25 5.15 8.44
N ALA A 99 0.05 4.98 7.90
CA ALA A 99 -0.73 6.11 7.41
C ALA A 99 -1.02 7.12 8.51
N GLN A 100 -1.37 6.66 9.71
CA GLN A 100 -1.62 7.53 10.85
C GLN A 100 -0.34 8.23 11.32
N THR A 101 0.74 7.48 11.48
CA THR A 101 2.02 8.00 11.99
C THR A 101 2.67 8.96 11.01
N GLU A 102 2.64 8.64 9.72
CA GLU A 102 3.27 9.42 8.66
C GLU A 102 2.33 10.50 8.09
N ARG A 103 1.08 10.56 8.55
CA ARG A 103 0.05 11.47 8.05
C ARG A 103 -0.13 11.34 6.54
N ALA A 104 -0.23 10.10 6.07
CA ALA A 104 -0.39 9.78 4.66
C ALA A 104 -1.86 9.55 4.31
N VAL A 105 -2.16 9.69 3.01
CA VAL A 105 -3.43 9.28 2.42
C VAL A 105 -3.24 7.91 1.80
N VAL A 106 -4.10 6.95 2.11
CA VAL A 106 -3.99 5.60 1.55
C VAL A 106 -4.74 5.53 0.23
N VAL A 107 -4.05 5.10 -0.82
CA VAL A 107 -4.69 4.80 -2.11
C VAL A 107 -5.22 3.38 -2.04
N THR A 108 -6.55 3.24 -1.95
CA THR A 108 -7.21 1.95 -1.74
C THR A 108 -8.69 2.03 -2.13
N SER A 109 -9.25 0.90 -2.57
CA SER A 109 -10.69 0.73 -2.74
C SER A 109 -11.35 0.05 -1.54
N ASP A 110 -10.56 -0.41 -0.56
CA ASP A 110 -11.08 -1.15 0.59
C ASP A 110 -11.63 -0.18 1.65
N PRO A 111 -12.93 -0.29 1.99
CA PRO A 111 -13.56 0.61 2.97
C PRO A 111 -13.04 0.42 4.40
N ILE A 112 -12.32 -0.65 4.69
CA ILE A 112 -11.83 -0.91 6.06
C ILE A 112 -10.90 0.20 6.56
N PHE A 113 -10.12 0.81 5.67
CA PHE A 113 -9.19 1.87 6.04
C PHE A 113 -9.91 3.08 6.62
N ALA A 114 -11.05 3.45 6.03
CA ALA A 114 -11.84 4.58 6.53
C ALA A 114 -12.40 4.34 7.93
N ARG A 115 -12.64 3.09 8.31
CA ARG A 115 -13.11 2.76 9.66
C ARG A 115 -12.08 3.11 10.74
N TYR A 116 -10.82 3.20 10.40
CA TYR A 116 -9.74 3.61 11.32
C TYR A 116 -9.47 5.12 11.27
N GLY A 117 -10.30 5.88 10.54
CA GLY A 117 -10.13 7.32 10.42
C GLY A 117 -8.99 7.73 9.49
N VAL A 118 -8.47 6.81 8.70
CA VAL A 118 -7.40 7.09 7.74
C VAL A 118 -8.01 7.73 6.49
N PRO A 119 -7.47 8.86 6.01
CA PRO A 119 -7.93 9.42 4.74
C PRO A 119 -7.56 8.50 3.59
N THR A 120 -8.49 8.31 2.65
CA THR A 120 -8.32 7.43 1.50
C THR A 120 -8.57 8.18 0.20
N LEU A 121 -8.00 7.63 -0.88
CA LEU A 121 -8.17 8.13 -2.23
C LEU A 121 -8.44 6.95 -3.16
N TRP A 122 -9.46 7.13 -4.02
CA TRP A 122 -9.81 6.10 -5.00
C TRP A 122 -10.39 6.67 -6.29
#